data_c2dd476d34b0f64339fa51ab577b188c
#
_entry.id   c2dd476d34b0f64339fa51ab577b188c
#
_cell.length_a   1.000
_cell.length_b   1.000
_cell.length_c   1.000
_cell.angle_alpha   90.00
_cell.angle_beta   90.00
_cell.angle_gamma   90.00
#
_symmetry.space_group_name_H-M   'P 1'
#
loop_
_entity.id
_entity.type
_entity.pdbx_description
1 polymer ?
#
loop_
_entity_poly.entity_id
_entity_poly.type
_entity_poly.pdbx_seq_one_letter_code
_entity_poly.pdbx_strand_id
1 'polypeptide(L)'
;MATVLISLLSGCGTVHKVNSQYDTTIGKKRQITNVYQKAPLPMSMNRVALLPMYRGRYEHHDFEGIEENFRLELVKRSLFEVVSLTPEEMSTLFSEPRYSSIEYLPADLLTKLSTKYGIDGLLLLDVNYFKPYEPVGLGIRAKLIDGHTGKIVWAADEVFDASNPAVSNSARKYYKTESIIQFPLHNTQTILHSPNRFSKYVAHSLFSAIYLQKD
;
A
#
# COMPACT_ATOMS: atom_id res chain seq x y z
N MET A 1 -71.76 -13.71 -6.67
CA MET A 1 -70.57 -13.44 -7.49
C MET A 1 -69.52 -12.82 -6.56
N ALA A 2 -68.48 -13.56 -6.24
CA ALA A 2 -67.41 -13.11 -5.33
C ALA A 2 -66.26 -12.54 -6.14
N THR A 3 -65.90 -11.31 -5.87
CA THR A 3 -64.70 -10.66 -6.45
C THR A 3 -63.57 -10.78 -5.45
N VAL A 4 -62.61 -11.66 -5.75
CA VAL A 4 -61.37 -11.81 -5.00
C VAL A 4 -60.40 -10.77 -5.52
N LEU A 5 -60.00 -9.81 -4.68
CA LEU A 5 -58.97 -8.83 -4.97
C LEU A 5 -57.61 -9.37 -4.53
N ILE A 6 -56.77 -9.71 -5.48
CA ILE A 6 -55.39 -10.18 -5.25
C ILE A 6 -54.53 -8.96 -5.07
N SER A 7 -54.05 -8.69 -3.85
CA SER A 7 -52.99 -7.74 -3.54
C SER A 7 -51.64 -8.46 -3.49
N LEU A 8 -50.94 -8.49 -4.59
CA LEU A 8 -49.59 -9.03 -4.70
C LEU A 8 -48.59 -7.93 -4.94
N LEU A 9 -47.50 -7.98 -4.14
CA LEU A 9 -46.15 -7.52 -4.45
C LEU A 9 -45.75 -6.05 -4.22
N SER A 10 -45.34 -5.79 -3.00
CA SER A 10 -44.40 -4.71 -2.69
C SER A 10 -43.17 -5.22 -1.88
N GLY A 11 -42.70 -6.43 -2.16
CA GLY A 11 -41.59 -7.06 -1.45
C GLY A 11 -40.20 -6.85 -2.06
N CYS A 12 -40.09 -6.37 -3.30
CA CYS A 12 -38.81 -6.30 -3.99
C CYS A 12 -37.87 -5.12 -3.64
N GLY A 13 -38.42 -4.03 -3.07
CA GLY A 13 -37.62 -2.85 -2.77
C GLY A 13 -36.67 -2.98 -1.55
N THR A 14 -37.08 -3.83 -0.60
CA THR A 14 -36.34 -3.98 0.69
C THR A 14 -35.13 -4.87 0.55
N VAL A 15 -35.20 -5.92 -0.26
CA VAL A 15 -34.07 -6.84 -0.53
C VAL A 15 -32.94 -6.13 -1.27
N HIS A 16 -33.26 -5.23 -2.19
CA HIS A 16 -32.25 -4.46 -2.93
C HIS A 16 -31.49 -3.46 -2.03
N LYS A 17 -32.16 -2.85 -1.06
CA LYS A 17 -31.50 -1.94 -0.09
C LYS A 17 -30.57 -2.67 0.88
N VAL A 18 -30.92 -3.87 1.32
CA VAL A 18 -30.07 -4.67 2.22
C VAL A 18 -28.82 -5.16 1.48
N ASN A 19 -28.92 -5.59 0.23
CA ASN A 19 -27.76 -5.98 -0.58
C ASN A 19 -26.86 -4.79 -0.92
N SER A 20 -27.38 -3.60 -1.14
CA SER A 20 -26.58 -2.40 -1.43
C SER A 20 -25.74 -1.95 -0.22
N GLN A 21 -26.20 -2.24 1.01
CA GLN A 21 -25.45 -1.91 2.23
C GLN A 21 -24.21 -2.78 2.41
N TYR A 22 -24.16 -3.96 1.79
CA TYR A 22 -23.03 -4.90 1.79
C TYR A 22 -22.28 -4.93 0.45
N ASP A 23 -22.74 -4.20 -0.56
CA ASP A 23 -22.05 -4.12 -1.85
C ASP A 23 -20.88 -3.14 -1.75
N THR A 24 -19.69 -3.71 -1.75
CA THR A 24 -18.40 -2.97 -1.69
C THR A 24 -18.13 -2.10 -2.92
N THR A 25 -18.96 -2.22 -3.96
CA THR A 25 -18.87 -1.37 -5.16
C THR A 25 -19.60 -0.04 -4.99
N ILE A 26 -20.55 0.04 -4.04
CA ILE A 26 -21.36 1.22 -3.74
C ILE A 26 -20.81 1.87 -2.47
N GLY A 27 -20.05 2.94 -2.60
CA GLY A 27 -19.51 3.70 -1.48
C GLY A 27 -18.36 4.61 -1.87
N LYS A 28 -18.03 5.54 -0.99
CA LYS A 28 -16.87 6.41 -1.19
C LYS A 28 -15.61 5.54 -1.26
N LYS A 29 -14.78 5.78 -2.27
CA LYS A 29 -13.46 5.19 -2.40
C LYS A 29 -12.45 6.07 -1.69
N ARG A 30 -11.47 5.46 -1.03
CA ARG A 30 -10.29 6.18 -0.54
C ARG A 30 -9.42 6.56 -1.74
N GLN A 31 -9.07 7.84 -1.81
CA GLN A 31 -8.03 8.34 -2.69
C GLN A 31 -6.84 8.78 -1.84
N ILE A 32 -5.65 8.57 -2.33
CA ILE A 32 -4.44 9.10 -1.72
C ILE A 32 -4.39 10.60 -2.06
N THR A 33 -4.18 11.42 -1.05
CA THR A 33 -4.24 12.88 -1.18
C THR A 33 -2.92 13.56 -0.85
N ASN A 34 -2.13 12.95 0.03
CA ASN A 34 -0.84 13.50 0.43
C ASN A 34 0.30 12.86 -0.37
N VAL A 35 0.41 13.27 -1.64
CA VAL A 35 1.41 12.78 -2.61
C VAL A 35 2.16 13.96 -3.22
N TYR A 36 3.47 13.81 -3.32
CA TYR A 36 4.35 14.71 -4.04
C TYR A 36 4.96 13.97 -5.24
N GLN A 37 4.71 14.50 -6.42
CA GLN A 37 5.38 14.11 -7.66
C GLN A 37 5.26 15.26 -8.64
N LYS A 38 6.36 15.96 -8.94
CA LYS A 38 6.36 17.13 -9.84
C LYS A 38 6.36 16.77 -11.31
N ALA A 39 6.97 15.65 -11.65
CA ALA A 39 7.14 15.18 -13.02
C ALA A 39 7.02 13.65 -13.03
N PRO A 40 6.79 13.04 -14.19
CA PRO A 40 6.93 11.59 -14.36
C PRO A 40 8.30 11.11 -13.86
N LEU A 41 8.39 9.83 -13.49
CA LEU A 41 9.66 9.26 -13.09
C LEU A 41 10.70 9.39 -14.21
N PRO A 42 11.99 9.65 -13.88
CA PRO A 42 13.05 9.70 -14.89
C PRO A 42 13.13 8.39 -15.68
N MET A 43 13.24 8.47 -16.99
CA MET A 43 13.41 7.30 -17.85
C MET A 43 14.70 6.51 -17.55
N SER A 44 15.69 7.15 -16.92
CA SER A 44 16.93 6.52 -16.46
C SER A 44 16.75 5.69 -15.17
N MET A 45 15.59 5.75 -14.52
CA MET A 45 15.33 5.02 -13.27
C MET A 45 14.87 3.59 -13.56
N ASN A 46 15.83 2.71 -13.89
CA ASN A 46 15.57 1.32 -14.26
C ASN A 46 15.67 0.37 -13.05
N ARG A 47 16.46 0.73 -12.03
CA ARG A 47 16.78 -0.14 -10.90
C ARG A 47 16.72 0.63 -9.59
N VAL A 48 15.85 0.23 -8.67
CA VAL A 48 15.59 0.94 -7.40
C VAL A 48 15.86 0.03 -6.23
N ALA A 49 16.71 0.49 -5.30
CA ALA A 49 16.90 -0.17 -4.01
C ALA A 49 15.68 0.10 -3.10
N LEU A 50 15.08 -0.96 -2.59
CA LEU A 50 14.10 -0.89 -1.51
C LEU A 50 14.81 -1.19 -0.19
N LEU A 51 14.92 -0.17 0.67
CA LEU A 51 15.49 -0.35 2.01
C LEU A 51 14.53 -1.09 2.95
N PRO A 52 15.06 -1.76 3.99
CA PRO A 52 14.24 -2.32 5.05
C PRO A 52 13.34 -1.25 5.68
N MET A 53 12.07 -1.59 5.88
CA MET A 53 11.06 -0.66 6.38
C MET A 53 11.44 -0.15 7.78
N TYR A 54 11.51 1.16 7.93
CA TYR A 54 11.73 1.80 9.24
C TYR A 54 10.46 1.72 10.08
N ARG A 55 10.59 1.21 11.31
CA ARG A 55 9.45 0.88 12.17
C ARG A 55 9.28 1.84 13.35
N GLY A 56 10.33 2.62 13.67
CA GLY A 56 10.33 3.58 14.77
C GLY A 56 9.83 2.96 16.07
N ARG A 57 8.82 3.56 16.69
CA ARG A 57 8.23 3.07 17.94
C ARG A 57 7.54 1.71 17.85
N TYR A 58 7.38 1.17 16.65
CA TYR A 58 6.71 -0.11 16.41
C TYR A 58 7.69 -1.29 16.19
N GLU A 59 8.97 -1.10 16.48
CA GLU A 59 10.05 -2.09 16.26
C GLU A 59 9.76 -3.47 16.88
N HIS A 60 9.02 -3.51 17.99
CA HIS A 60 8.67 -4.76 18.69
C HIS A 60 7.53 -5.57 18.05
N HIS A 61 6.90 -5.05 17.00
CA HIS A 61 5.87 -5.79 16.27
C HIS A 61 6.47 -6.57 15.11
N ASP A 62 5.81 -7.66 14.75
CA ASP A 62 6.16 -8.42 13.55
C ASP A 62 5.67 -7.69 12.28
N PHE A 63 6.62 -7.29 11.45
CA PHE A 63 6.38 -6.62 10.18
C PHE A 63 6.84 -7.43 8.97
N GLU A 64 7.37 -8.64 9.14
CA GLU A 64 7.94 -9.43 8.05
C GLU A 64 6.93 -9.60 6.89
N GLY A 65 5.72 -10.07 7.21
CA GLY A 65 4.68 -10.22 6.21
C GLY A 65 4.18 -8.89 5.61
N ILE A 66 4.25 -7.80 6.37
CA ILE A 66 3.90 -6.46 5.88
C ILE A 66 4.97 -5.95 4.91
N GLU A 67 6.24 -6.02 5.26
CA GLU A 67 7.37 -5.65 4.39
C GLU A 67 7.32 -6.42 3.07
N GLU A 68 7.10 -7.73 3.14
CA GLU A 68 6.98 -8.58 1.95
C GLU A 68 5.80 -8.17 1.06
N ASN A 69 4.65 -7.82 1.63
CA ASN A 69 3.51 -7.33 0.86
C ASN A 69 3.83 -6.03 0.12
N PHE A 70 4.55 -5.09 0.76
CA PHE A 70 5.00 -3.86 0.10
C PHE A 70 5.96 -4.16 -1.04
N ARG A 71 6.93 -5.05 -0.83
CA ARG A 71 7.85 -5.49 -1.87
C ARG A 71 7.11 -6.10 -3.07
N LEU A 72 6.18 -7.03 -2.82
CA LEU A 72 5.42 -7.70 -3.87
C LEU A 72 4.51 -6.73 -4.66
N GLU A 73 3.81 -5.83 -3.97
CA GLU A 73 2.95 -4.84 -4.64
C GLU A 73 3.79 -3.83 -5.46
N LEU A 74 4.99 -3.47 -5.00
CA LEU A 74 5.91 -2.63 -5.78
C LEU A 74 6.38 -3.33 -7.05
N VAL A 75 6.80 -4.61 -6.94
CA VAL A 75 7.22 -5.43 -8.09
C VAL A 75 6.09 -5.58 -9.10
N LYS A 76 4.85 -5.81 -8.66
CA LYS A 76 3.67 -5.89 -9.54
C LYS A 76 3.44 -4.63 -10.37
N ARG A 77 3.88 -3.46 -9.89
CA ARG A 77 3.76 -2.20 -10.65
C ARG A 77 4.64 -2.16 -11.89
N SER A 78 5.69 -2.99 -11.95
CA SER A 78 6.62 -3.09 -13.09
C SER A 78 7.17 -1.73 -13.56
N LEU A 79 7.43 -0.82 -12.61
CA LEU A 79 7.93 0.52 -12.91
C LEU A 79 9.44 0.51 -13.15
N PHE A 80 10.14 -0.36 -12.45
CA PHE A 80 11.60 -0.54 -12.42
C PHE A 80 11.93 -1.91 -11.81
N GLU A 81 13.18 -2.35 -11.94
CA GLU A 81 13.69 -3.51 -11.20
C GLU A 81 13.84 -3.15 -9.71
N VAL A 82 13.34 -3.99 -8.81
CA VAL A 82 13.42 -3.78 -7.37
C VAL A 82 14.52 -4.62 -6.77
N VAL A 83 15.53 -3.97 -6.19
CA VAL A 83 16.60 -4.59 -5.41
C VAL A 83 16.27 -4.42 -3.94
N SER A 84 15.75 -5.47 -3.29
CA SER A 84 15.44 -5.42 -1.86
C SER A 84 16.69 -5.67 -1.03
N LEU A 85 16.97 -4.80 -0.08
CA LEU A 85 18.06 -4.94 0.88
C LEU A 85 17.54 -5.47 2.21
N THR A 86 18.33 -6.35 2.84
CA THR A 86 18.00 -6.89 4.15
C THR A 86 18.58 -5.99 5.27
N PRO A 87 18.04 -6.06 6.51
CA PRO A 87 18.62 -5.38 7.66
C PRO A 87 20.08 -5.75 7.90
N GLU A 88 20.46 -7.02 7.67
CA GLU A 88 21.82 -7.52 7.83
C GLU A 88 22.78 -6.91 6.81
N GLU A 89 22.36 -6.81 5.55
CA GLU A 89 23.13 -6.13 4.49
C GLU A 89 23.32 -4.65 4.81
N MET A 90 22.27 -3.98 5.30
CA MET A 90 22.36 -2.57 5.69
C MET A 90 23.30 -2.37 6.88
N SER A 91 23.20 -3.21 7.92
CA SER A 91 24.10 -3.17 9.07
C SER A 91 25.56 -3.39 8.67
N THR A 92 25.82 -4.26 7.70
CA THR A 92 27.17 -4.53 7.18
C THR A 92 27.73 -3.35 6.42
N LEU A 93 26.92 -2.66 5.64
CA LEU A 93 27.33 -1.56 4.77
C LEU A 93 27.42 -0.20 5.48
N PHE A 94 26.50 0.04 6.45
CA PHE A 94 26.26 1.36 7.02
C PHE A 94 26.12 1.36 8.56
N SER A 95 26.34 0.24 9.21
CA SER A 95 26.23 0.05 10.66
C SER A 95 24.80 0.11 11.25
N GLU A 96 23.82 0.52 10.46
CA GLU A 96 22.42 0.61 10.89
C GLU A 96 21.54 -0.29 10.02
N PRO A 97 20.62 -1.07 10.63
CA PRO A 97 19.77 -2.01 9.89
C PRO A 97 18.64 -1.33 9.10
N ARG A 98 18.21 -0.14 9.52
CA ARG A 98 17.08 0.61 8.95
C ARG A 98 17.31 2.10 9.03
N TYR A 99 16.90 2.83 8.01
CA TYR A 99 16.97 4.28 7.96
C TYR A 99 15.58 4.88 7.77
N SER A 100 15.28 5.92 8.57
CA SER A 100 14.06 6.69 8.40
C SER A 100 14.17 7.66 7.22
N SER A 101 13.09 7.85 6.52
CA SER A 101 13.00 8.80 5.40
C SER A 101 13.10 10.26 5.82
N ILE A 102 12.95 10.57 7.13
CA ILE A 102 13.02 11.93 7.68
C ILE A 102 14.34 12.23 8.39
N GLU A 103 15.20 11.24 8.56
CA GLU A 103 16.51 11.42 9.16
C GLU A 103 17.59 11.71 8.10
N TYR A 104 18.75 12.16 8.58
CA TYR A 104 19.91 12.32 7.70
C TYR A 104 20.43 10.95 7.29
N LEU A 105 20.50 10.73 5.99
CA LEU A 105 21.09 9.52 5.43
C LEU A 105 22.62 9.67 5.37
N PRO A 106 23.40 8.58 5.49
CA PRO A 106 24.84 8.62 5.28
C PRO A 106 25.18 9.27 3.93
N ALA A 107 26.16 10.17 3.92
CA ALA A 107 26.52 10.93 2.73
C ALA A 107 26.97 10.04 1.55
N ASP A 108 27.51 8.86 1.85
CA ASP A 108 27.99 7.87 0.88
C ASP A 108 26.95 6.77 0.56
N LEU A 109 25.74 6.84 1.13
CA LEU A 109 24.73 5.80 0.98
C LEU A 109 24.37 5.54 -0.48
N LEU A 110 24.01 6.58 -1.23
CA LEU A 110 23.64 6.44 -2.64
C LEU A 110 24.85 5.94 -3.47
N THR A 111 26.05 6.48 -3.24
CA THR A 111 27.26 6.07 -3.97
C THR A 111 27.61 4.61 -3.70
N LYS A 112 27.60 4.18 -2.46
CA LYS A 112 27.90 2.78 -2.10
C LYS A 112 26.87 1.80 -2.68
N LEU A 113 25.59 2.13 -2.58
CA LEU A 113 24.51 1.29 -3.13
C LEU A 113 24.58 1.25 -4.67
N SER A 114 24.81 2.38 -5.33
CA SER A 114 24.97 2.42 -6.78
C SER A 114 26.17 1.61 -7.24
N THR A 115 27.31 1.74 -6.56
CA THR A 115 28.53 0.98 -6.89
C THR A 115 28.34 -0.52 -6.71
N LYS A 116 27.68 -0.94 -5.61
CA LYS A 116 27.52 -2.37 -5.28
C LYS A 116 26.40 -3.04 -6.06
N TYR A 117 25.26 -2.37 -6.23
CA TYR A 117 24.04 -2.97 -6.76
C TYR A 117 23.59 -2.37 -8.09
N GLY A 118 24.27 -1.31 -8.60
CA GLY A 118 23.92 -0.64 -9.86
C GLY A 118 22.56 0.03 -9.82
N ILE A 119 22.20 0.66 -8.70
CA ILE A 119 20.90 1.30 -8.55
C ILE A 119 20.87 2.71 -9.13
N ASP A 120 19.72 3.08 -9.68
CA ASP A 120 19.39 4.42 -10.18
C ASP A 120 18.51 5.22 -9.21
N GLY A 121 17.93 4.55 -8.22
CA GLY A 121 17.06 5.16 -7.23
C GLY A 121 17.00 4.41 -5.91
N LEU A 122 16.46 5.09 -4.90
CA LEU A 122 16.34 4.59 -3.53
C LEU A 122 14.92 4.82 -3.02
N LEU A 123 14.25 3.77 -2.56
CA LEU A 123 12.93 3.84 -1.92
C LEU A 123 13.05 3.53 -0.43
N LEU A 124 12.60 4.48 0.39
CA LEU A 124 12.46 4.35 1.84
C LEU A 124 10.99 4.26 2.19
N LEU A 125 10.69 3.41 3.17
CA LEU A 125 9.36 3.23 3.74
C LEU A 125 9.43 3.36 5.26
N ASP A 126 8.63 4.26 5.85
CA ASP A 126 8.51 4.44 7.30
C ASP A 126 7.11 4.09 7.76
N VAL A 127 6.99 3.33 8.84
CA VAL A 127 5.72 3.13 9.55
C VAL A 127 5.51 4.29 10.50
N ASN A 128 4.54 5.16 10.20
CA ASN A 128 4.19 6.31 11.04
C ASN A 128 2.96 6.07 11.92
N TYR A 129 2.12 5.08 11.55
CA TYR A 129 0.95 4.65 12.33
C TYR A 129 0.74 3.15 12.18
N PHE A 130 0.49 2.44 13.29
CA PHE A 130 0.19 1.02 13.29
C PHE A 130 -0.82 0.66 14.38
N LYS A 131 -1.91 0.04 13.97
CA LYS A 131 -2.97 -0.48 14.84
C LYS A 131 -3.26 -1.92 14.45
N PRO A 132 -2.71 -2.90 15.19
CA PRO A 132 -2.79 -4.31 14.83
C PRO A 132 -4.17 -4.95 15.09
N TYR A 133 -4.99 -4.33 15.93
CA TYR A 133 -6.31 -4.84 16.32
C TYR A 133 -7.43 -4.06 15.64
N GLU A 134 -8.58 -4.71 15.51
CA GLU A 134 -9.79 -4.13 14.89
C GLU A 134 -10.29 -2.86 15.60
N PRO A 135 -10.66 -1.86 14.79
CA PRO A 135 -10.41 -1.73 13.36
C PRO A 135 -8.91 -1.51 13.07
N VAL A 136 -8.35 -2.34 12.16
CA VAL A 136 -6.92 -2.27 11.83
C VAL A 136 -6.55 -0.94 11.17
N GLY A 137 -5.29 -0.53 11.35
CA GLY A 137 -4.78 0.70 10.74
C GLY A 137 -3.29 0.59 10.43
N LEU A 138 -2.89 1.21 9.32
CA LEU A 138 -1.49 1.30 8.89
C LEU A 138 -1.26 2.64 8.20
N GLY A 139 -0.29 3.39 8.69
CA GLY A 139 0.19 4.63 8.08
C GLY A 139 1.61 4.44 7.58
N ILE A 140 1.84 4.86 6.36
CA ILE A 140 3.13 4.73 5.68
C ILE A 140 3.54 6.06 5.10
N ARG A 141 4.78 6.45 5.38
CA ARG A 141 5.51 7.45 4.63
C ARG A 141 6.46 6.75 3.69
N ALA A 142 6.41 7.12 2.42
CA ALA A 142 7.29 6.61 1.39
C ALA A 142 8.04 7.75 0.71
N LYS A 143 9.30 7.53 0.36
CA LYS A 143 10.14 8.51 -0.34
C LYS A 143 11.00 7.82 -1.36
N LEU A 144 10.83 8.20 -2.64
CA LEU A 144 11.66 7.74 -3.75
C LEU A 144 12.64 8.84 -4.13
N ILE A 145 13.92 8.52 -4.08
CA ILE A 145 15.04 9.42 -4.34
C ILE A 145 15.73 8.98 -5.63
N ASP A 146 16.00 9.91 -6.51
CA ASP A 146 16.85 9.72 -7.68
C ASP A 146 18.31 9.55 -7.24
N GLY A 147 18.92 8.42 -7.58
CA GLY A 147 20.28 8.06 -7.18
C GLY A 147 21.38 8.94 -7.79
N HIS A 148 21.11 9.55 -8.94
CA HIS A 148 22.08 10.42 -9.62
C HIS A 148 22.06 11.86 -9.09
N THR A 149 20.87 12.38 -8.78
CA THR A 149 20.71 13.78 -8.37
C THR A 149 20.51 13.96 -6.86
N GLY A 150 20.21 12.89 -6.13
CA GLY A 150 19.83 12.91 -4.71
C GLY A 150 18.47 13.60 -4.44
N LYS A 151 17.69 13.91 -5.49
CA LYS A 151 16.41 14.62 -5.35
C LYS A 151 15.25 13.65 -5.13
N ILE A 152 14.28 14.09 -4.34
CA ILE A 152 13.01 13.37 -4.19
C ILE A 152 12.23 13.52 -5.49
N VAL A 153 11.92 12.39 -6.13
CA VAL A 153 11.11 12.35 -7.37
C VAL A 153 9.66 11.98 -7.09
N TRP A 154 9.41 11.23 -6.02
CA TRP A 154 8.08 10.91 -5.54
C TRP A 154 8.12 10.75 -4.01
N ALA A 155 7.06 11.17 -3.36
CA ALA A 155 6.84 10.88 -1.94
C ALA A 155 5.34 10.80 -1.64
N ALA A 156 4.98 10.02 -0.64
CA ALA A 156 3.62 9.94 -0.12
C ALA A 156 3.66 9.75 1.40
N ASP A 157 2.67 10.29 2.10
CA ASP A 157 2.50 10.13 3.55
C ASP A 157 1.00 9.98 3.85
N GLU A 158 0.54 8.74 4.04
CA GLU A 158 -0.88 8.45 4.18
C GLU A 158 -1.16 7.50 5.33
N VAL A 159 -2.30 7.74 6.00
CA VAL A 159 -2.84 6.85 7.03
C VAL A 159 -4.10 6.18 6.51
N PHE A 160 -4.11 4.87 6.59
CA PHE A 160 -5.24 4.00 6.26
C PHE A 160 -5.78 3.42 7.57
N ASP A 161 -6.92 3.91 8.02
CA ASP A 161 -7.63 3.39 9.21
C ASP A 161 -8.94 2.74 8.76
N ALA A 162 -9.12 1.47 9.07
CA ALA A 162 -10.31 0.71 8.68
C ALA A 162 -11.58 1.17 9.40
N SER A 163 -11.49 2.03 10.42
CA SER A 163 -12.65 2.71 11.00
C SER A 163 -13.28 3.72 10.03
N ASN A 164 -12.51 4.21 9.05
CA ASN A 164 -13.01 5.08 8.00
C ASN A 164 -13.75 4.25 6.93
N PRO A 165 -15.05 4.52 6.68
CA PRO A 165 -15.83 3.76 5.69
C PRO A 165 -15.24 3.78 4.28
N ALA A 166 -14.60 4.87 3.85
CA ALA A 166 -13.96 4.94 2.53
C ALA A 166 -12.74 4.01 2.42
N VAL A 167 -11.97 3.87 3.52
CA VAL A 167 -10.83 2.95 3.60
C VAL A 167 -11.32 1.50 3.60
N SER A 168 -12.26 1.16 4.48
CA SER A 168 -12.78 -0.21 4.59
C SER A 168 -13.48 -0.67 3.31
N ASN A 169 -14.24 0.20 2.63
CA ASN A 169 -14.86 -0.11 1.34
C ASN A 169 -13.81 -0.34 0.24
N SER A 170 -12.78 0.49 0.19
CA SER A 170 -11.71 0.34 -0.80
C SER A 170 -10.89 -0.93 -0.56
N ALA A 171 -10.60 -1.26 0.71
CA ALA A 171 -9.90 -2.50 1.07
C ALA A 171 -10.69 -3.75 0.68
N ARG A 172 -12.01 -3.77 0.97
CA ARG A 172 -12.89 -4.88 0.56
C ARG A 172 -12.99 -5.02 -0.95
N LYS A 173 -13.06 -3.88 -1.67
CA LYS A 173 -13.08 -3.88 -3.13
C LYS A 173 -11.78 -4.45 -3.72
N TYR A 174 -10.64 -4.00 -3.21
CA TYR A 174 -9.33 -4.53 -3.59
C TYR A 174 -9.27 -6.04 -3.39
N TYR A 175 -9.67 -6.51 -2.19
CA TYR A 175 -9.68 -7.94 -1.87
C TYR A 175 -10.58 -8.75 -2.80
N LYS A 176 -11.77 -8.23 -3.14
CA LYS A 176 -12.69 -8.88 -4.08
C LYS A 176 -12.07 -8.99 -5.47
N THR A 177 -11.38 -7.96 -5.94
CA THR A 177 -10.76 -7.95 -7.27
C THR A 177 -9.58 -8.91 -7.36
N GLU A 178 -8.72 -8.94 -6.33
CA GLU A 178 -7.55 -9.83 -6.27
C GLU A 178 -7.93 -11.30 -6.00
N SER A 179 -9.03 -11.54 -5.27
CA SER A 179 -9.46 -12.88 -4.85
C SER A 179 -10.37 -13.60 -5.85
N ILE A 180 -10.75 -12.97 -6.97
CA ILE A 180 -11.65 -13.57 -7.98
C ILE A 180 -11.15 -14.94 -8.50
N ILE A 181 -9.89 -15.25 -8.31
CA ILE A 181 -9.27 -16.47 -8.88
C ILE A 181 -9.40 -17.69 -7.97
N GLN A 182 -9.74 -17.58 -6.68
CA GLN A 182 -9.47 -18.71 -5.80
C GLN A 182 -10.65 -19.34 -5.05
N PHE A 183 -11.65 -18.66 -4.51
CA PHE A 183 -12.74 -19.35 -3.78
C PHE A 183 -14.00 -18.49 -3.56
N PRO A 184 -15.21 -18.98 -3.84
CA PRO A 184 -16.48 -18.25 -3.66
C PRO A 184 -16.89 -17.99 -2.19
N LEU A 185 -16.19 -18.54 -1.22
CA LEU A 185 -16.50 -18.43 0.22
C LEU A 185 -15.68 -17.40 1.00
N HIS A 186 -14.80 -16.64 0.34
CA HIS A 186 -13.99 -15.63 1.04
C HIS A 186 -14.83 -14.43 1.46
N ASN A 187 -15.03 -14.30 2.76
CA ASN A 187 -15.63 -13.12 3.35
C ASN A 187 -14.68 -11.91 3.16
N THR A 188 -15.14 -10.88 2.44
CA THR A 188 -14.38 -9.65 2.20
C THR A 188 -14.03 -8.88 3.48
N GLN A 189 -14.65 -9.22 4.62
CA GLN A 189 -14.31 -8.66 5.93
C GLN A 189 -12.94 -9.13 6.42
N THR A 190 -12.43 -10.28 5.98
CA THR A 190 -11.17 -10.85 6.47
C THR A 190 -9.96 -9.95 6.23
N ILE A 191 -10.02 -9.05 5.23
CA ILE A 191 -8.95 -8.08 4.99
C ILE A 191 -8.85 -7.05 6.13
N LEU A 192 -9.96 -6.77 6.81
CA LEU A 192 -10.03 -5.77 7.89
C LEU A 192 -9.66 -6.32 9.27
N HIS A 193 -9.48 -7.66 9.37
CA HIS A 193 -9.14 -8.34 10.62
C HIS A 193 -7.66 -8.68 10.77
N SER A 194 -6.87 -8.49 9.72
CA SER A 194 -5.45 -8.84 9.71
C SER A 194 -4.60 -7.71 9.15
N PRO A 195 -3.66 -7.15 9.93
CA PRO A 195 -2.72 -6.14 9.45
C PRO A 195 -1.94 -6.60 8.21
N ASN A 196 -1.54 -7.87 8.18
CA ASN A 196 -0.84 -8.45 7.03
C ASN A 196 -1.70 -8.45 5.76
N ARG A 197 -2.97 -8.86 5.82
CA ARG A 197 -3.88 -8.79 4.65
C ARG A 197 -4.19 -7.34 4.28
N PHE A 198 -4.39 -6.49 5.27
CA PHE A 198 -4.68 -5.07 5.06
C PHE A 198 -3.52 -4.34 4.40
N SER A 199 -2.27 -4.70 4.74
CA SER A 199 -1.08 -4.08 4.17
C SER A 199 -0.95 -4.27 2.66
N LYS A 200 -1.49 -5.36 2.07
CA LYS A 200 -1.55 -5.53 0.61
C LYS A 200 -2.36 -4.41 -0.06
N TYR A 201 -3.54 -4.11 0.50
CA TYR A 201 -4.36 -3.01 0.03
C TYR A 201 -3.65 -1.66 0.19
N VAL A 202 -3.00 -1.44 1.35
CA VAL A 202 -2.26 -0.20 1.62
C VAL A 202 -1.13 -0.02 0.62
N ALA A 203 -0.31 -1.04 0.40
CA ALA A 203 0.80 -1.03 -0.55
C ALA A 203 0.31 -0.79 -1.99
N HIS A 204 -0.73 -1.53 -2.42
CA HIS A 204 -1.37 -1.34 -3.72
C HIS A 204 -1.83 0.10 -3.92
N SER A 205 -2.56 0.66 -2.93
CA SER A 205 -3.07 2.01 -3.00
C SER A 205 -1.94 3.04 -3.06
N LEU A 206 -0.91 2.87 -2.21
CA LEU A 206 0.23 3.78 -2.13
C LEU A 206 0.99 3.84 -3.45
N PHE A 207 1.41 2.69 -3.98
CA PHE A 207 2.20 2.63 -5.21
C PHE A 207 1.38 2.91 -6.48
N SER A 208 0.05 2.82 -6.42
CA SER A 208 -0.82 3.27 -7.52
C SER A 208 -0.80 4.78 -7.72
N ALA A 209 -0.31 5.54 -6.76
CA ALA A 209 -0.13 6.99 -6.87
C ALA A 209 1.16 7.40 -7.60
N ILE A 210 2.06 6.45 -7.90
CA ILE A 210 3.23 6.71 -8.75
C ILE A 210 2.76 6.71 -10.21
N TYR A 211 2.98 7.82 -10.91
CA TYR A 211 2.64 7.89 -12.33
C TYR A 211 3.88 7.97 -13.22
N LEU A 212 3.79 7.25 -14.33
CA LEU A 212 4.75 7.32 -15.44
C LEU A 212 4.30 8.36 -16.46
N GLN A 213 5.24 8.80 -17.29
CA GLN A 213 4.88 9.56 -18.48
C GLN A 213 3.94 8.68 -19.33
N LYS A 214 2.76 9.21 -19.70
CA LYS A 214 1.95 8.56 -20.73
C LYS A 214 2.60 8.87 -22.08
N ASP A 215 2.95 7.80 -22.79
CA ASP A 215 3.29 7.87 -24.22
C ASP A 215 2.07 8.37 -25.02
#